data_09ff7ceef1a5c51b337761b44e9d16ef
#
_entry.id   09ff7ceef1a5c51b337761b44e9d16ef
#
_cell.length_a   1.000
_cell.length_b   1.000
_cell.length_c   1.000
_cell.angle_alpha   90.00
_cell.angle_beta   90.00
_cell.angle_gamma   90.00
#
_symmetry.space_group_name_H-M   'P 1'
#
loop_
_entity.id
_entity.type
_entity.pdbx_description
1 polymer ?
#
loop_
_entity_poly.entity_id
_entity_poly.type
_entity_poly.pdbx_seq_one_letter_code
_entity_poly.pdbx_strand_id
1 'polypeptide(L)'
;MKESVAEILKRVSEIKSRKEQIETLRKDHNSTLEAVVDICFNPKHQFVLPEGDPPYKAQPKESDLQTSLYANVRKFRIFLKDGPYQNMKSIQRESQFVQFLESLDPDDAKLVLSIKDKKMPYKGITRKLFEEAWPALASTWKTEEKNG
;
A
#
# COMPACT_ATOMS: atom_id res chain seq x y z
N MET A 1 5.83 -17.62 -11.34
CA MET A 1 5.41 -16.26 -11.63
C MET A 1 5.13 -15.52 -10.31
N LYS A 2 5.60 -14.29 -10.22
CA LYS A 2 5.47 -13.56 -8.97
C LYS A 2 4.06 -12.99 -8.80
N GLU A 3 3.45 -13.22 -7.64
CA GLU A 3 2.16 -12.63 -7.33
C GLU A 3 2.30 -11.12 -7.13
N SER A 4 1.29 -10.37 -7.53
CA SER A 4 1.23 -8.95 -7.19
C SER A 4 0.98 -8.78 -5.70
N VAL A 5 1.26 -7.59 -5.19
CA VAL A 5 1.00 -7.30 -3.78
C VAL A 5 -0.49 -7.47 -3.46
N ALA A 6 -1.36 -7.01 -4.37
CA ALA A 6 -2.80 -7.16 -4.20
C ALA A 6 -3.21 -8.62 -4.13
N GLU A 7 -2.60 -9.47 -4.97
CA GLU A 7 -2.90 -10.91 -4.97
C GLU A 7 -2.51 -11.56 -3.64
N ILE A 8 -1.35 -11.19 -3.10
CA ILE A 8 -0.92 -11.74 -1.81
C ILE A 8 -1.92 -11.36 -0.72
N LEU A 9 -2.29 -10.10 -0.64
CA LEU A 9 -3.20 -9.63 0.40
C LEU A 9 -4.58 -10.25 0.26
N LYS A 10 -5.07 -10.39 -0.97
CA LYS A 10 -6.36 -11.04 -1.19
C LYS A 10 -6.31 -12.50 -0.76
N ARG A 11 -5.23 -13.20 -1.11
CA ARG A 11 -5.08 -14.61 -0.75
C ARG A 11 -5.07 -14.78 0.76
N VAL A 12 -4.35 -13.92 1.47
CA VAL A 12 -4.34 -13.97 2.92
C VAL A 12 -5.73 -13.69 3.50
N SER A 13 -6.47 -12.76 2.90
CA SER A 13 -7.80 -12.43 3.39
C SER A 13 -8.77 -13.60 3.29
N GLU A 14 -8.49 -14.55 2.40
CA GLU A 14 -9.35 -15.72 2.21
C GLU A 14 -8.98 -16.89 3.12
N ILE A 15 -7.88 -16.79 3.85
CA ILE A 15 -7.49 -17.79 4.84
C ILE A 15 -8.35 -17.59 6.09
N LYS A 16 -8.98 -18.65 6.56
CA LYS A 16 -9.94 -18.53 7.67
C LYS A 16 -9.25 -18.47 9.03
N SER A 17 -8.13 -19.17 9.19
CA SER A 17 -7.45 -19.23 10.47
C SER A 17 -6.51 -18.04 10.63
N ARG A 18 -6.65 -17.31 11.74
CA ARG A 18 -5.76 -16.18 12.01
C ARG A 18 -4.31 -16.64 12.14
N LYS A 19 -4.10 -17.79 12.77
CA LYS A 19 -2.76 -18.34 12.89
C LYS A 19 -2.13 -18.56 11.52
N GLU A 20 -2.92 -19.12 10.59
CA GLU A 20 -2.42 -19.36 9.25
C GLU A 20 -2.19 -18.07 8.48
N GLN A 21 -3.03 -17.06 8.72
CA GLN A 21 -2.80 -15.76 8.11
C GLN A 21 -1.46 -15.18 8.54
N ILE A 22 -1.16 -15.26 9.83
CA ILE A 22 0.10 -14.75 10.36
C ILE A 22 1.27 -15.51 9.78
N GLU A 23 1.17 -16.84 9.72
CA GLU A 23 2.25 -17.65 9.16
C GLU A 23 2.49 -17.33 7.70
N THR A 24 1.41 -17.14 6.94
CA THR A 24 1.51 -16.83 5.52
C THR A 24 2.15 -15.46 5.30
N LEU A 25 1.76 -14.47 6.10
CA LEU A 25 2.34 -13.13 6.00
C LEU A 25 3.83 -13.15 6.30
N ARG A 26 4.24 -13.98 7.25
CA ARG A 26 5.68 -14.10 7.57
C ARG A 26 6.43 -14.83 6.48
N LYS A 27 5.82 -15.87 5.91
CA LYS A 27 6.44 -16.65 4.87
C LYS A 27 6.58 -15.87 3.57
N ASP A 28 5.54 -15.14 3.21
CA ASP A 28 5.48 -14.43 1.94
C ASP A 28 5.91 -12.97 2.05
N HIS A 29 6.52 -12.61 3.16
CA HIS A 29 7.02 -11.26 3.40
C HIS A 29 8.00 -10.85 2.30
N ASN A 30 7.85 -9.63 1.80
CA ASN A 30 8.85 -9.00 0.93
C ASN A 30 8.84 -7.51 1.20
N SER A 31 9.88 -6.83 0.77
CA SER A 31 10.06 -5.43 1.12
C SER A 31 8.98 -4.52 0.55
N THR A 32 8.45 -4.85 -0.63
CA THR A 32 7.38 -4.04 -1.23
C THR A 32 6.06 -4.22 -0.50
N LEU A 33 5.71 -5.47 -0.16
CA LEU A 33 4.53 -5.74 0.65
C LEU A 33 4.64 -5.01 1.98
N GLU A 34 5.80 -5.09 2.62
CA GLU A 34 6.01 -4.39 3.88
C GLU A 34 5.84 -2.88 3.72
N ALA A 35 6.40 -2.31 2.66
CA ALA A 35 6.29 -0.87 2.42
C ALA A 35 4.84 -0.44 2.23
N VAL A 36 4.05 -1.21 1.49
CA VAL A 36 2.64 -0.90 1.25
C VAL A 36 1.86 -0.92 2.56
N VAL A 37 2.08 -1.95 3.38
CA VAL A 37 1.41 -2.08 4.67
C VAL A 37 1.83 -0.94 5.60
N ASP A 38 3.11 -0.63 5.64
CA ASP A 38 3.62 0.44 6.47
C ASP A 38 3.01 1.79 6.07
N ILE A 39 2.97 2.08 4.78
CA ILE A 39 2.38 3.32 4.30
C ILE A 39 0.91 3.42 4.69
N CYS A 40 0.20 2.29 4.66
CA CYS A 40 -1.21 2.28 5.02
C CYS A 40 -1.44 2.59 6.50
N PHE A 41 -0.67 1.97 7.38
CA PHE A 41 -0.96 1.99 8.81
C PHE A 41 -0.07 2.90 9.65
N ASN A 42 1.08 3.31 9.11
CA ASN A 42 1.97 4.18 9.86
C ASN A 42 1.47 5.61 9.77
N PRO A 43 1.10 6.24 10.89
CA PRO A 43 0.57 7.61 10.84
C PRO A 43 1.59 8.65 10.37
N LYS A 44 2.86 8.29 10.37
CA LYS A 44 3.90 9.18 9.86
C LYS A 44 3.77 9.40 8.35
N HIS A 45 3.20 8.43 7.63
CA HIS A 45 3.09 8.50 6.17
C HIS A 45 1.72 9.03 5.76
N GLN A 46 1.65 10.32 5.49
CA GLN A 46 0.41 10.95 5.05
C GLN A 46 0.55 11.34 3.59
N PHE A 47 -0.50 11.07 2.79
CA PHE A 47 -0.48 11.42 1.38
C PHE A 47 -0.82 12.89 1.18
N VAL A 48 -0.14 13.51 0.24
CA VAL A 48 -0.40 14.91 -0.15
C VAL A 48 -1.15 14.87 -1.48
N LEU A 49 -2.37 14.36 -1.43
CA LEU A 49 -3.23 14.19 -2.60
C LEU A 49 -4.67 14.48 -2.18
N PRO A 50 -5.52 14.95 -3.11
CA PRO A 50 -6.92 15.16 -2.79
C PRO A 50 -7.62 13.86 -2.41
N GLU A 51 -8.69 13.98 -1.65
CA GLU A 51 -9.54 12.83 -1.35
C GLU A 51 -10.25 12.36 -2.60
N GLY A 52 -10.65 11.09 -2.59
CA GLY A 52 -11.38 10.52 -3.70
C GLY A 52 -10.47 9.95 -4.75
N ASP A 53 -11.08 9.31 -5.73
CA ASP A 53 -10.35 8.64 -6.77
C ASP A 53 -10.21 9.57 -7.98
N PRO A 54 -8.98 9.81 -8.45
CA PRO A 54 -8.80 10.59 -9.67
C PRO A 54 -9.27 9.76 -10.87
N PRO A 55 -9.67 10.40 -11.95
CA PRO A 55 -9.96 9.65 -13.17
C PRO A 55 -8.65 9.10 -13.73
N TYR A 56 -8.62 7.79 -13.96
CA TYR A 56 -7.47 7.13 -14.57
C TYR A 56 -7.95 5.95 -15.39
N LYS A 57 -7.13 5.55 -16.36
CA LYS A 57 -7.47 4.45 -17.24
C LYS A 57 -6.75 3.19 -16.75
N ALA A 58 -7.51 2.26 -16.18
CA ALA A 58 -6.93 1.01 -15.67
C ALA A 58 -6.39 0.17 -16.83
N GLN A 59 -5.30 -0.53 -16.59
CA GLN A 59 -4.76 -1.46 -17.56
C GLN A 59 -5.66 -2.69 -17.65
N PRO A 60 -5.74 -3.31 -18.83
CA PRO A 60 -6.46 -4.59 -18.93
C PRO A 60 -5.78 -5.65 -18.06
N LYS A 61 -6.57 -6.57 -17.55
CA LYS A 61 -6.03 -7.65 -16.72
C LYS A 61 -5.01 -8.49 -17.47
N GLU A 62 -5.13 -8.56 -18.78
CA GLU A 62 -4.24 -9.36 -19.62
C GLU A 62 -2.86 -8.75 -19.78
N SER A 63 -2.64 -7.53 -19.28
CA SER A 63 -1.38 -6.83 -19.49
C SER A 63 -0.20 -7.41 -18.71
N ASP A 64 -0.44 -8.32 -17.78
CA ASP A 64 0.61 -9.05 -17.05
C ASP A 64 1.55 -8.09 -16.31
N LEU A 65 0.97 -7.23 -15.47
CA LEU A 65 1.71 -6.21 -14.75
C LEU A 65 1.90 -6.53 -13.26
N GLN A 66 1.88 -7.83 -12.90
CA GLN A 66 1.96 -8.23 -11.49
C GLN A 66 3.23 -7.74 -10.80
N THR A 67 4.30 -7.48 -11.56
CA THR A 67 5.56 -7.03 -10.96
C THR A 67 5.74 -5.53 -11.01
N SER A 68 4.79 -4.78 -11.58
CA SER A 68 5.00 -3.35 -11.80
C SER A 68 5.07 -2.56 -10.49
N LEU A 69 4.29 -2.93 -9.47
CA LEU A 69 4.36 -2.23 -8.19
C LEU A 69 5.72 -2.48 -7.52
N TYR A 70 6.24 -3.70 -7.61
CA TYR A 70 7.57 -3.99 -7.08
C TYR A 70 8.64 -3.11 -7.71
N ALA A 71 8.54 -2.91 -9.01
CA ALA A 71 9.51 -2.10 -9.75
C ALA A 71 9.37 -0.60 -9.45
N ASN A 72 8.19 -0.17 -9.00
CA ASN A 72 7.87 1.27 -8.90
C ASN A 72 7.53 1.71 -7.48
N VAL A 73 7.79 0.88 -6.48
CA VAL A 73 7.38 1.19 -5.10
C VAL A 73 8.00 2.49 -4.59
N ARG A 74 9.17 2.86 -5.08
CA ARG A 74 9.83 4.10 -4.65
C ARG A 74 9.05 5.35 -5.06
N LYS A 75 8.16 5.24 -6.04
CA LYS A 75 7.36 6.38 -6.47
C LYS A 75 6.38 6.86 -5.42
N PHE A 76 6.06 6.02 -4.42
CA PHE A 76 5.25 6.50 -3.30
C PHE A 76 5.84 7.76 -2.66
N ARG A 77 7.16 7.90 -2.67
CA ARG A 77 7.84 9.05 -2.04
C ARG A 77 7.40 10.37 -2.65
N ILE A 78 6.95 10.36 -3.90
CA ILE A 78 6.48 11.56 -4.58
C ILE A 78 5.19 12.07 -3.93
N PHE A 79 4.41 11.16 -3.38
CA PHE A 79 3.04 11.44 -2.94
C PHE A 79 2.91 11.60 -1.44
N LEU A 80 3.99 11.38 -0.68
CA LEU A 80 3.93 11.42 0.77
C LEU A 80 4.44 12.75 1.30
N LYS A 81 3.78 13.24 2.36
CA LYS A 81 4.12 14.51 2.97
C LYS A 81 5.55 14.52 3.50
N ASP A 82 6.02 13.39 4.04
CA ASP A 82 7.36 13.28 4.57
C ASP A 82 8.39 12.87 3.52
N GLY A 83 8.01 12.86 2.26
CA GLY A 83 8.92 12.55 1.16
C GLY A 83 9.77 13.73 0.73
N PRO A 84 10.68 13.51 -0.21
CA PRO A 84 11.63 14.55 -0.63
C PRO A 84 11.06 15.57 -1.63
N TYR A 85 9.83 15.41 -2.07
CA TYR A 85 9.27 16.24 -3.14
C TYR A 85 8.28 17.27 -2.62
N GLN A 86 8.63 17.94 -1.51
CA GLN A 86 7.70 18.84 -0.83
C GLN A 86 7.37 20.08 -1.64
N ASN A 87 8.27 20.50 -2.52
CA ASN A 87 8.05 21.69 -3.33
C ASN A 87 7.38 21.43 -4.67
N MET A 88 7.01 20.19 -4.93
CA MET A 88 6.33 19.85 -6.18
C MET A 88 4.94 20.49 -6.21
N LYS A 89 4.57 21.05 -7.35
CA LYS A 89 3.24 21.65 -7.49
C LYS A 89 2.17 20.57 -7.43
N SER A 90 1.04 20.93 -6.83
CA SER A 90 -0.07 19.98 -6.64
C SER A 90 -0.50 19.34 -7.96
N ILE A 91 -0.64 20.16 -9.00
CA ILE A 91 -1.13 19.66 -10.28
C ILE A 91 -0.15 18.65 -10.89
N GLN A 92 1.13 18.91 -10.72
CA GLN A 92 2.17 17.99 -11.18
C GLN A 92 2.14 16.67 -10.40
N ARG A 93 1.99 16.77 -9.08
CA ARG A 93 1.93 15.58 -8.24
C ARG A 93 0.71 14.72 -8.58
N GLU A 94 -0.43 15.38 -8.81
CA GLU A 94 -1.65 14.65 -9.16
C GLU A 94 -1.52 13.97 -10.51
N SER A 95 -0.90 14.64 -11.46
CA SER A 95 -0.65 14.05 -12.77
C SER A 95 0.25 12.82 -12.66
N GLN A 96 1.30 12.91 -11.86
CA GLN A 96 2.19 11.78 -11.66
C GLN A 96 1.51 10.62 -10.93
N PHE A 97 0.57 10.92 -10.04
CA PHE A 97 -0.17 9.88 -9.36
C PHE A 97 -1.06 9.12 -10.35
N VAL A 98 -1.73 9.83 -11.26
CA VAL A 98 -2.52 9.19 -12.30
C VAL A 98 -1.64 8.28 -13.17
N GLN A 99 -0.48 8.79 -13.58
CA GLN A 99 0.45 7.98 -14.37
C GLN A 99 0.91 6.74 -13.61
N PHE A 100 1.15 6.88 -12.31
CA PHE A 100 1.54 5.75 -11.47
C PHE A 100 0.43 4.68 -11.47
N LEU A 101 -0.82 5.09 -11.24
CA LEU A 101 -1.94 4.16 -11.25
C LEU A 101 -2.07 3.45 -12.60
N GLU A 102 -1.88 4.19 -13.69
CA GLU A 102 -2.05 3.63 -15.03
C GLU A 102 -0.93 2.69 -15.41
N SER A 103 0.18 2.70 -14.68
CA SER A 103 1.30 1.80 -14.94
C SER A 103 1.20 0.49 -14.17
N LEU A 104 0.22 0.36 -13.28
CA LEU A 104 0.13 -0.79 -12.38
C LEU A 104 -0.87 -1.83 -12.87
N ASP A 105 -0.68 -3.06 -12.37
CA ASP A 105 -1.74 -4.05 -12.43
C ASP A 105 -3.03 -3.44 -11.87
N PRO A 106 -4.19 -3.70 -12.49
CA PRO A 106 -5.42 -3.03 -12.06
C PRO A 106 -5.78 -3.27 -10.60
N ASP A 107 -5.49 -4.44 -10.05
CA ASP A 107 -5.80 -4.70 -8.64
C ASP A 107 -4.80 -3.96 -7.73
N ASP A 108 -3.54 -3.86 -8.14
CA ASP A 108 -2.58 -3.05 -7.39
C ASP A 108 -2.95 -1.57 -7.44
N ALA A 109 -3.47 -1.08 -8.57
CA ALA A 109 -3.92 0.30 -8.66
C ALA A 109 -5.06 0.57 -7.68
N LYS A 110 -6.00 -0.36 -7.57
CA LYS A 110 -7.10 -0.23 -6.58
C LYS A 110 -6.57 -0.25 -5.16
N LEU A 111 -5.57 -1.09 -4.90
CA LEU A 111 -4.94 -1.14 -3.59
C LEU A 111 -4.29 0.20 -3.26
N VAL A 112 -3.55 0.77 -4.21
CA VAL A 112 -2.89 2.06 -4.00
C VAL A 112 -3.91 3.16 -3.73
N LEU A 113 -5.03 3.16 -4.46
CA LEU A 113 -6.09 4.13 -4.21
C LEU A 113 -6.65 4.03 -2.81
N SER A 114 -6.82 2.80 -2.32
CA SER A 114 -7.34 2.57 -0.97
C SER A 114 -6.37 3.04 0.09
N ILE A 115 -5.09 2.68 -0.04
CA ILE A 115 -4.11 3.09 0.96
C ILE A 115 -3.80 4.59 0.91
N LYS A 116 -4.06 5.24 -0.21
CA LYS A 116 -4.00 6.71 -0.26
C LYS A 116 -4.91 7.32 0.79
N ASP A 117 -6.06 6.72 1.00
CA ASP A 117 -7.00 7.15 2.03
C ASP A 117 -6.79 6.40 3.34
N LYS A 118 -5.66 5.73 3.49
CA LYS A 118 -5.25 4.99 4.69
C LYS A 118 -6.21 3.85 5.04
N LYS A 119 -6.71 3.17 4.00
CA LYS A 119 -7.65 2.06 4.16
C LYS A 119 -7.10 0.82 3.48
N MET A 120 -7.23 -0.31 4.17
CA MET A 120 -6.84 -1.61 3.60
C MET A 120 -8.11 -2.26 3.07
N PRO A 121 -8.19 -2.55 1.76
CA PRO A 121 -9.48 -2.92 1.15
C PRO A 121 -9.89 -4.38 1.28
N TYR A 122 -9.11 -5.19 2.00
CA TYR A 122 -9.40 -6.61 2.12
C TYR A 122 -9.98 -6.91 3.49
N LYS A 123 -11.13 -7.61 3.50
CA LYS A 123 -11.82 -7.93 4.74
C LYS A 123 -10.92 -8.74 5.66
N GLY A 124 -10.85 -8.34 6.92
CA GLY A 124 -10.05 -9.05 7.90
C GLY A 124 -8.56 -8.74 7.88
N ILE A 125 -8.09 -8.01 6.89
CA ILE A 125 -6.69 -7.60 6.80
C ILE A 125 -6.58 -6.26 7.50
N THR A 126 -6.28 -6.30 8.80
CA THR A 126 -6.35 -5.14 9.68
C THR A 126 -4.98 -4.82 10.26
N ARG A 127 -4.88 -3.63 10.81
CA ARG A 127 -3.66 -3.22 11.53
C ARG A 127 -3.30 -4.24 12.59
N LYS A 128 -4.29 -4.74 13.33
CA LYS A 128 -4.05 -5.69 14.41
C LYS A 128 -3.43 -6.99 13.90
N LEU A 129 -3.86 -7.44 12.74
CA LEU A 129 -3.26 -8.63 12.12
C LEU A 129 -1.76 -8.43 11.90
N PHE A 130 -1.38 -7.27 11.37
CA PHE A 130 0.04 -6.98 11.11
C PHE A 130 0.81 -6.73 12.39
N GLU A 131 0.15 -6.22 13.43
CA GLU A 131 0.82 -6.10 14.74
C GLU A 131 1.24 -7.46 15.25
N GLU A 132 0.47 -8.49 14.97
CA GLU A 132 0.81 -9.84 15.36
C GLU A 132 1.79 -10.50 14.41
N ALA A 133 1.63 -10.28 13.12
CA ALA A 133 2.49 -10.91 12.11
C ALA A 133 3.87 -10.28 12.07
N TRP A 134 3.94 -8.96 12.13
CA TRP A 134 5.18 -8.19 11.96
C TRP A 134 5.34 -7.18 13.10
N PRO A 135 5.55 -7.65 14.33
CA PRO A 135 5.55 -6.72 15.48
C PRO A 135 6.67 -5.68 15.44
N ALA A 136 7.82 -6.01 14.85
CA ALA A 136 8.90 -5.03 14.76
C ALA A 136 8.51 -3.86 13.88
N LEU A 137 7.88 -4.13 12.74
CA LEU A 137 7.40 -3.05 11.88
C LEU A 137 6.30 -2.26 12.58
N ALA A 138 5.33 -2.96 13.17
CA ALA A 138 4.19 -2.32 13.81
C ALA A 138 4.59 -1.43 14.99
N SER A 139 5.71 -1.74 15.63
CA SER A 139 6.17 -0.91 16.74
C SER A 139 6.49 0.52 16.29
N THR A 140 6.76 0.73 15.01
CA THR A 140 7.03 2.07 14.48
C THR A 140 5.76 2.86 14.19
N TRP A 141 4.58 2.24 14.33
CA TRP A 141 3.31 2.89 14.01
C TRP A 141 2.72 3.68 15.16
N LYS A 142 3.36 3.69 16.30
CA LYS A 142 2.86 4.42 17.46
C LYS A 142 3.06 5.91 17.23
N THR A 143 1.99 6.67 17.44
CA THR A 143 2.13 8.11 17.47
C THR A 143 2.85 8.49 18.75
N GLU A 144 3.61 9.56 18.72
CA GLU A 144 4.12 10.12 19.94
C GLU A 144 2.97 10.78 20.64
N GLU A 145 2.51 10.10 21.62
CA GLU A 145 1.48 10.66 22.41
C GLU A 145 2.10 11.67 23.23
N LYS A 146 1.62 12.44 23.29
CA LYS A 146 2.03 13.09 24.23
C LYS A 146 1.50 12.76 25.44
N ASN A 147 1.83 12.22 25.85
CA ASN A 147 1.27 11.62 26.69
C ASN A 147 0.95 12.16 27.60
N GLY A 148 0.89 12.32 27.31
CA GLY A 148 0.37 12.72 27.90
C GLY A 148 0.21 12.95 28.46
#